data_f4e124e94ed7e13eb600817ab9ce74a5
#
_entry.id   f4e124e94ed7e13eb600817ab9ce74a5
#
_cell.length_a   1.000
_cell.length_b   1.000
_cell.length_c   1.000
_cell.angle_alpha   90.00
_cell.angle_beta   90.00
_cell.angle_gamma   90.00
#
_symmetry.space_group_name_H-M   'P 1'
#
loop_
_entity.id
_entity.type
_entity.pdbx_description
1 polymer ?
#
loop_
_entity_poly.entity_id
_entity_poly.type
_entity_poly.pdbx_seq_one_letter_code
_entity_poly.pdbx_strand_id
1 'polypeptide(L)'
;MFALGKIMHLVTKSYFGEFCAGFTPPYDEAKNFESFANYCIFLQFSSDEVEPSELVYEDADPGIDGAFIFAEDRAIFSIDELNKLLSDTKRDLKFSIVFTQVKSSTSWQKKEIDSFVASIVDLLSEEPAQPHGEKLAEFRTIFHAIFSNIGRVKGGRPEVYAYFATAAPDTEAVEIDAAFSIGERALQNTGLFSKASFSKAHREVLHEFWLSINSSVEATLATVGYAPFPAAPDIANAYVATVHARDFIDTVLKNPDGSIRKKLFEENVRDFLGIDAEVNSEISATLADVAKRDRFGIMNNGVTIVAEDVRVAG
;
A
#
# COMPACT_ATOMS: atom_id res chain seq x y z
N MET A 1 -25.70 -15.08 14.89
CA MET A 1 -25.86 -13.63 14.70
C MET A 1 -25.59 -12.92 16.02
N PHE A 2 -24.31 -12.81 16.45
CA PHE A 2 -23.97 -12.37 17.80
C PHE A 2 -22.85 -11.32 17.80
N ALA A 3 -23.18 -10.18 18.33
CA ALA A 3 -22.43 -9.30 19.23
C ALA A 3 -21.39 -8.33 18.66
N LEU A 4 -20.71 -8.50 17.56
CA LEU A 4 -19.76 -7.48 17.04
C LEU A 4 -20.48 -6.21 16.55
N GLY A 5 -21.64 -6.35 15.89
CA GLY A 5 -22.41 -5.20 15.39
C GLY A 5 -22.97 -4.24 16.44
N LYS A 6 -22.89 -4.60 17.74
CA LYS A 6 -23.34 -3.73 18.84
C LYS A 6 -22.22 -2.91 19.50
N ILE A 7 -20.96 -3.29 19.25
CA ILE A 7 -19.78 -2.72 19.93
C ILE A 7 -18.96 -1.85 18.98
N MET A 8 -19.01 -2.12 17.67
CA MET A 8 -18.24 -1.37 16.67
C MET A 8 -18.78 0.06 16.52
N HIS A 9 -17.87 1.03 16.45
CA HIS A 9 -18.20 2.43 16.23
C HIS A 9 -18.99 2.63 14.92
N LEU A 10 -19.95 3.53 14.90
CA LEU A 10 -20.90 3.70 13.78
C LEU A 10 -20.18 3.95 12.43
N VAL A 11 -19.15 4.79 12.43
CA VAL A 11 -18.36 5.10 11.22
C VAL A 11 -17.58 3.87 10.73
N THR A 12 -16.95 3.13 11.64
CA THR A 12 -16.26 1.87 11.30
C THR A 12 -17.22 0.87 10.68
N LYS A 13 -18.42 0.78 11.27
CA LYS A 13 -19.46 -0.11 10.74
C LYS A 13 -19.94 0.31 9.36
N SER A 14 -19.99 1.62 9.06
CA SER A 14 -20.35 2.13 7.74
C SER A 14 -19.31 1.72 6.70
N TYR A 15 -18.04 2.03 6.92
CA TYR A 15 -16.96 1.69 5.98
C TYR A 15 -16.78 0.19 5.81
N PHE A 16 -16.86 -0.57 6.89
CA PHE A 16 -16.86 -2.03 6.82
C PHE A 16 -18.08 -2.57 6.06
N GLY A 17 -19.25 -1.93 6.20
CA GLY A 17 -20.45 -2.25 5.44
C GLY A 17 -20.31 -1.97 3.95
N GLU A 18 -19.70 -0.84 3.57
CA GLU A 18 -19.38 -0.49 2.18
C GLU A 18 -18.42 -1.51 1.56
N PHE A 19 -17.35 -1.87 2.29
CA PHE A 19 -16.44 -2.94 1.87
C PHE A 19 -17.19 -4.26 1.63
N CYS A 20 -18.03 -4.70 2.58
CA CYS A 20 -18.79 -5.94 2.44
C CYS A 20 -19.84 -5.89 1.33
N ALA A 21 -20.35 -4.72 0.96
CA ALA A 21 -21.32 -4.56 -0.14
C ALA A 21 -20.64 -4.66 -1.52
N GLY A 22 -19.42 -4.18 -1.65
CA GLY A 22 -18.61 -4.33 -2.87
C GLY A 22 -18.01 -5.73 -3.04
N PHE A 23 -17.91 -6.47 -1.95
CA PHE A 23 -17.31 -7.80 -1.90
C PHE A 23 -18.28 -8.75 -1.19
N THR A 24 -18.63 -9.89 -1.79
CA THR A 24 -19.52 -10.90 -1.17
C THR A 24 -18.66 -11.84 -0.30
N PRO A 25 -18.51 -11.54 1.00
CA PRO A 25 -17.61 -12.29 1.83
C PRO A 25 -18.19 -13.67 2.18
N PRO A 26 -17.45 -14.76 1.93
CA PRO A 26 -17.87 -16.10 2.30
C PRO A 26 -17.63 -16.41 3.79
N TYR A 27 -17.08 -15.48 4.55
CA TYR A 27 -16.58 -15.67 5.90
C TYR A 27 -17.53 -15.12 6.98
N ASP A 28 -17.25 -15.41 8.23
CA ASP A 28 -17.93 -14.78 9.36
C ASP A 28 -17.52 -13.30 9.53
N GLU A 29 -18.23 -12.58 10.40
CA GLU A 29 -18.01 -11.12 10.60
C GLU A 29 -16.59 -10.81 11.08
N ALA A 30 -15.96 -11.67 11.89
CA ALA A 30 -14.61 -11.45 12.40
C ALA A 30 -13.58 -11.59 11.28
N LYS A 31 -13.72 -12.64 10.45
CA LYS A 31 -12.84 -12.90 9.31
C LYS A 31 -13.04 -11.87 8.19
N ASN A 32 -14.27 -11.38 8.01
CA ASN A 32 -14.51 -10.26 7.08
C ASN A 32 -13.87 -8.96 7.56
N PHE A 33 -13.84 -8.70 8.88
CA PHE A 33 -13.14 -7.55 9.42
C PHE A 33 -11.62 -7.68 9.26
N GLU A 34 -11.08 -8.89 9.37
CA GLU A 34 -9.68 -9.18 9.05
C GLU A 34 -9.37 -8.85 7.59
N SER A 35 -10.21 -9.33 6.66
CA SER A 35 -10.10 -9.03 5.24
C SER A 35 -10.15 -7.52 4.97
N PHE A 36 -11.08 -6.79 5.59
CA PHE A 36 -11.18 -5.33 5.49
C PHE A 36 -9.91 -4.62 5.96
N ALA A 37 -9.41 -4.98 7.15
CA ALA A 37 -8.22 -4.35 7.70
C ALA A 37 -6.96 -4.66 6.87
N ASN A 38 -6.82 -5.92 6.41
CA ASN A 38 -5.73 -6.32 5.52
C ASN A 38 -5.79 -5.58 4.19
N TYR A 39 -6.97 -5.43 3.60
CA TYR A 39 -7.18 -4.67 2.37
C TYR A 39 -6.79 -3.19 2.53
N CYS A 40 -7.25 -2.56 3.62
CA CYS A 40 -6.88 -1.18 3.94
C CYS A 40 -5.36 -0.98 4.08
N ILE A 41 -4.67 -1.91 4.76
CA ILE A 41 -3.23 -1.85 4.97
C ILE A 41 -2.46 -2.19 3.70
N PHE A 42 -2.87 -3.24 2.98
CA PHE A 42 -2.22 -3.68 1.73
C PHE A 42 -2.15 -2.55 0.71
N LEU A 43 -3.23 -1.84 0.49
CA LEU A 43 -3.31 -0.73 -0.48
C LEU A 43 -2.52 0.53 -0.06
N GLN A 44 -1.96 0.57 1.16
CA GLN A 44 -0.97 1.59 1.50
C GLN A 44 0.42 1.28 0.88
N PHE A 45 0.65 0.03 0.45
CA PHE A 45 1.93 -0.43 -0.10
C PHE A 45 1.87 -0.76 -1.59
N SER A 46 0.70 -1.05 -2.12
CA SER A 46 0.52 -1.41 -3.53
C SER A 46 -0.59 -0.62 -4.19
N SER A 47 -0.43 -0.40 -5.49
CA SER A 47 -1.49 0.06 -6.40
C SER A 47 -2.10 -1.09 -7.20
N ASP A 48 -1.64 -2.33 -6.99
CA ASP A 48 -2.20 -3.49 -7.68
C ASP A 48 -3.63 -3.74 -7.24
N GLU A 49 -4.48 -4.10 -8.18
CA GLU A 49 -5.80 -4.64 -7.87
C GLU A 49 -5.61 -6.00 -7.18
N VAL A 50 -6.31 -6.20 -6.09
CA VAL A 50 -6.29 -7.45 -5.32
C VAL A 50 -7.69 -7.79 -4.86
N GLU A 51 -8.07 -9.03 -5.04
CA GLU A 51 -9.31 -9.54 -4.45
C GLU A 51 -9.15 -9.66 -2.93
N PRO A 52 -10.03 -9.07 -2.11
CA PRO A 52 -9.91 -9.15 -0.66
C PRO A 52 -9.80 -10.57 -0.10
N SER A 53 -10.34 -11.58 -0.80
CA SER A 53 -10.20 -13.00 -0.46
C SER A 53 -8.76 -13.51 -0.53
N GLU A 54 -7.92 -12.93 -1.38
CA GLU A 54 -6.51 -13.30 -1.49
C GLU A 54 -5.70 -12.84 -0.27
N LEU A 55 -6.20 -11.83 0.45
CA LEU A 55 -5.57 -11.27 1.64
C LEU A 55 -5.97 -11.97 2.94
N VAL A 56 -6.83 -12.99 2.87
CA VAL A 56 -7.28 -13.75 4.04
C VAL A 56 -6.41 -14.98 4.23
N TYR A 57 -5.96 -15.19 5.46
CA TYR A 57 -5.23 -16.37 5.90
C TYR A 57 -6.19 -17.31 6.61
N GLU A 58 -6.48 -18.47 6.00
CA GLU A 58 -7.53 -19.38 6.46
C GLU A 58 -7.05 -20.34 7.55
N ASP A 59 -5.77 -20.59 7.61
CA ASP A 59 -5.18 -21.55 8.51
C ASP A 59 -4.99 -20.97 9.92
N ALA A 60 -4.85 -21.87 10.89
CA ALA A 60 -4.54 -21.51 12.28
C ALA A 60 -3.09 -21.03 12.42
N ASP A 61 -2.77 -19.98 11.69
CA ASP A 61 -1.47 -19.36 11.76
C ASP A 61 -1.30 -18.66 13.12
N PRO A 62 -0.19 -18.86 13.80
CA PRO A 62 -0.03 -18.39 15.17
C PRO A 62 0.10 -16.87 15.24
N GLY A 63 -1.03 -16.18 15.24
CA GLY A 63 -1.10 -14.74 15.50
C GLY A 63 -0.58 -13.85 14.36
N ILE A 64 -0.56 -14.35 13.12
CA ILE A 64 -0.30 -13.56 11.91
C ILE A 64 -1.52 -13.69 11.01
N ASP A 65 -2.25 -12.60 10.82
CA ASP A 65 -3.47 -12.56 10.02
C ASP A 65 -3.21 -12.04 8.60
N GLY A 66 -1.95 -11.64 8.29
CA GLY A 66 -1.48 -11.29 6.96
C GLY A 66 0.03 -11.12 6.91
N ALA A 67 0.64 -11.55 5.79
CA ALA A 67 2.06 -11.40 5.51
C ALA A 67 2.25 -11.12 4.01
N PHE A 68 2.72 -9.92 3.66
CA PHE A 68 2.78 -9.45 2.28
C PHE A 68 4.19 -8.99 1.94
N ILE A 69 4.59 -9.20 0.70
CA ILE A 69 5.87 -8.76 0.15
C ILE A 69 5.61 -7.82 -1.01
N PHE A 70 6.24 -6.65 -0.98
CA PHE A 70 6.16 -5.68 -2.06
C PHE A 70 7.56 -5.39 -2.59
N ALA A 71 7.68 -5.33 -3.91
CA ALA A 71 8.85 -4.81 -4.60
C ALA A 71 8.46 -3.46 -5.22
N GLU A 72 9.02 -2.38 -4.69
CA GLU A 72 8.55 -1.00 -4.89
C GLU A 72 7.09 -0.86 -4.42
N ASP A 73 6.12 -0.74 -5.33
CA ASP A 73 4.68 -0.69 -5.09
C ASP A 73 3.91 -1.90 -5.62
N ARG A 74 4.62 -2.90 -6.14
CA ARG A 74 4.06 -4.13 -6.69
C ARG A 74 4.05 -5.25 -5.66
N ALA A 75 2.92 -5.90 -5.48
CA ALA A 75 2.80 -7.09 -4.63
C ALA A 75 3.45 -8.31 -5.29
N ILE A 76 4.04 -9.17 -4.49
CA ILE A 76 4.67 -10.43 -4.91
C ILE A 76 4.02 -11.57 -4.14
N PHE A 77 3.22 -12.37 -4.83
CA PHE A 77 2.48 -13.49 -4.23
C PHE A 77 3.12 -14.86 -4.52
N SER A 78 4.05 -14.95 -5.47
CA SER A 78 4.70 -16.21 -5.83
C SER A 78 6.18 -16.04 -6.12
N ILE A 79 6.91 -17.16 -5.98
CA ILE A 79 8.34 -17.21 -6.32
C ILE A 79 8.56 -16.96 -7.83
N ASP A 80 7.62 -17.35 -8.68
CA ASP A 80 7.72 -17.14 -10.13
C ASP A 80 7.60 -15.66 -10.48
N GLU A 81 6.71 -14.91 -9.79
CA GLU A 81 6.61 -13.45 -9.94
C GLU A 81 7.90 -12.74 -9.52
N LEU A 82 8.49 -13.14 -8.37
CA LEU A 82 9.76 -12.60 -7.92
C LEU A 82 10.86 -12.86 -8.96
N ASN A 83 10.99 -14.10 -9.43
CA ASN A 83 12.01 -14.48 -10.41
C ASN A 83 11.85 -13.72 -11.72
N LYS A 84 10.63 -13.57 -12.20
CA LYS A 84 10.31 -12.77 -13.38
C LYS A 84 10.72 -11.32 -13.18
N LEU A 85 10.31 -10.71 -12.05
CA LEU A 85 10.65 -9.32 -11.74
C LEU A 85 12.17 -9.11 -11.69
N LEU A 86 12.91 -10.02 -11.05
CA LEU A 86 14.37 -9.95 -10.96
C LEU A 86 15.06 -10.15 -12.32
N SER A 87 14.47 -10.93 -13.24
CA SER A 87 15.00 -11.12 -14.60
C SER A 87 14.76 -9.90 -15.49
N ASP A 88 13.58 -9.29 -15.38
CA ASP A 88 13.13 -8.19 -16.21
C ASP A 88 13.73 -6.84 -15.78
N THR A 89 14.12 -6.73 -14.50
CA THR A 89 14.63 -5.50 -13.91
C THR A 89 16.13 -5.59 -13.68
N LYS A 90 16.91 -4.63 -14.17
CA LYS A 90 18.38 -4.58 -13.99
C LYS A 90 18.82 -3.77 -12.78
N ARG A 91 17.96 -2.91 -12.24
CA ARG A 91 18.24 -2.07 -11.07
C ARG A 91 17.97 -2.80 -9.77
N ASP A 92 18.54 -2.27 -8.68
CA ASP A 92 18.20 -2.74 -7.34
C ASP A 92 16.77 -2.31 -6.97
N LEU A 93 16.05 -3.22 -6.31
CA LEU A 93 14.65 -3.04 -5.93
C LEU A 93 14.54 -2.79 -4.42
N LYS A 94 13.66 -1.88 -4.06
CA LYS A 94 13.24 -1.71 -2.67
C LYS A 94 12.20 -2.77 -2.34
N PHE A 95 12.45 -3.57 -1.30
CA PHE A 95 11.47 -4.53 -0.79
C PHE A 95 10.89 -4.06 0.54
N SER A 96 9.57 -4.11 0.63
CA SER A 96 8.81 -3.88 1.86
C SER A 96 8.10 -5.17 2.27
N ILE A 97 8.33 -5.59 3.51
CA ILE A 97 7.70 -6.77 4.12
C ILE A 97 6.65 -6.24 5.09
N VAL A 98 5.41 -6.68 4.94
CA VAL A 98 4.29 -6.20 5.77
C VAL A 98 3.66 -7.35 6.49
N PHE A 99 3.52 -7.24 7.81
CA PHE A 99 2.80 -8.18 8.66
C PHE A 99 1.61 -7.52 9.31
N THR A 100 0.51 -8.25 9.42
CA THR A 100 -0.68 -7.78 10.11
C THR A 100 -1.15 -8.77 11.14
N GLN A 101 -1.64 -8.27 12.27
CA GLN A 101 -2.57 -8.99 13.13
C GLN A 101 -3.81 -8.13 13.30
N VAL A 102 -4.99 -8.74 13.17
CA VAL A 102 -6.27 -8.04 13.19
C VAL A 102 -7.15 -8.57 14.32
N LYS A 103 -7.68 -7.66 15.11
CA LYS A 103 -8.65 -7.97 16.18
C LYS A 103 -9.90 -7.12 16.02
N SER A 104 -11.02 -7.77 15.86
CA SER A 104 -12.32 -7.09 15.81
C SER A 104 -12.77 -6.54 17.17
N SER A 105 -11.99 -6.77 18.24
CA SER A 105 -12.26 -6.25 19.59
C SER A 105 -12.09 -4.74 19.65
N THR A 106 -12.79 -4.11 20.62
CA THR A 106 -12.70 -2.67 20.89
C THR A 106 -11.78 -2.36 22.06
N SER A 107 -10.89 -3.28 22.42
CA SER A 107 -9.92 -3.13 23.51
C SER A 107 -8.56 -3.66 23.10
N TRP A 108 -7.52 -2.98 23.58
CA TRP A 108 -6.14 -3.36 23.38
C TRP A 108 -5.73 -4.44 24.40
N GLN A 109 -5.01 -5.46 23.93
CA GLN A 109 -4.50 -6.54 24.77
C GLN A 109 -2.99 -6.68 24.56
N LYS A 110 -2.21 -6.26 25.56
CA LYS A 110 -0.73 -6.34 25.51
C LYS A 110 -0.23 -7.73 25.13
N LYS A 111 -0.84 -8.79 25.70
CA LYS A 111 -0.44 -10.17 25.44
C LYS A 111 -0.55 -10.54 23.94
N GLU A 112 -1.58 -10.05 23.26
CA GLU A 112 -1.78 -10.33 21.83
C GLU A 112 -0.73 -9.61 20.97
N ILE A 113 -0.37 -8.37 21.34
CA ILE A 113 0.69 -7.58 20.72
C ILE A 113 2.05 -8.28 20.87
N ASP A 114 2.39 -8.70 22.09
CA ASP A 114 3.64 -9.43 22.39
C ASP A 114 3.68 -10.76 21.61
N SER A 115 2.57 -11.49 21.54
CA SER A 115 2.46 -12.76 20.83
C SER A 115 2.66 -12.58 19.32
N PHE A 116 2.09 -11.54 18.73
CA PHE A 116 2.24 -11.22 17.31
C PHE A 116 3.71 -11.02 16.93
N VAL A 117 4.43 -10.20 17.70
CA VAL A 117 5.86 -9.98 17.47
C VAL A 117 6.66 -11.28 17.58
N ALA A 118 6.36 -12.08 18.60
CA ALA A 118 7.03 -13.38 18.79
C ALA A 118 6.78 -14.31 17.59
N SER A 119 5.56 -14.32 17.05
CA SER A 119 5.20 -15.12 15.87
C SER A 119 5.93 -14.66 14.61
N ILE A 120 6.07 -13.34 14.41
CA ILE A 120 6.86 -12.81 13.28
C ILE A 120 8.33 -13.24 13.41
N VAL A 121 8.92 -13.09 14.59
CA VAL A 121 10.34 -13.46 14.81
C VAL A 121 10.55 -14.95 14.59
N ASP A 122 9.63 -15.80 15.06
CA ASP A 122 9.64 -17.24 14.82
C ASP A 122 9.52 -17.56 13.33
N LEU A 123 8.53 -16.98 12.64
CA LEU A 123 8.31 -17.19 11.21
C LEU A 123 9.56 -16.86 10.37
N LEU A 124 10.30 -15.82 10.76
CA LEU A 124 11.49 -15.34 10.04
C LEU A 124 12.78 -16.09 10.45
N SER A 125 12.72 -16.96 11.44
CA SER A 125 13.88 -17.77 11.86
C SER A 125 14.24 -18.83 10.81
N GLU A 126 15.47 -19.35 10.86
CA GLU A 126 15.89 -20.42 9.96
C GLU A 126 15.04 -21.68 10.16
N GLU A 127 14.74 -22.03 11.40
CA GLU A 127 13.93 -23.18 11.80
C GLU A 127 12.76 -22.71 12.69
N PRO A 128 11.61 -22.34 12.10
CA PRO A 128 10.45 -21.93 12.88
C PRO A 128 9.93 -23.06 13.75
N ALA A 129 9.62 -22.73 14.99
CA ALA A 129 9.07 -23.70 15.95
C ALA A 129 7.57 -23.92 15.78
N GLN A 130 6.85 -22.94 15.25
CA GLN A 130 5.39 -22.98 15.09
C GLN A 130 5.03 -23.49 13.67
N PRO A 131 3.95 -24.28 13.53
CA PRO A 131 3.45 -24.65 12.22
C PRO A 131 2.88 -23.43 11.49
N HIS A 132 2.97 -23.41 10.18
CA HIS A 132 2.33 -22.38 9.34
C HIS A 132 1.57 -23.02 8.20
N GLY A 133 0.51 -22.33 7.76
CA GLY A 133 -0.27 -22.68 6.59
C GLY A 133 0.47 -22.44 5.27
N GLU A 134 -0.18 -22.84 4.18
CA GLU A 134 0.41 -22.79 2.84
C GLU A 134 0.84 -21.36 2.44
N LYS A 135 0.02 -20.35 2.74
CA LYS A 135 0.33 -18.94 2.41
C LYS A 135 1.59 -18.44 3.13
N LEU A 136 1.75 -18.76 4.43
CA LEU A 136 2.97 -18.39 5.15
C LEU A 136 4.19 -19.18 4.70
N ALA A 137 4.03 -20.43 4.26
CA ALA A 137 5.10 -21.23 3.68
C ALA A 137 5.59 -20.63 2.34
N GLU A 138 4.65 -20.22 1.47
CA GLU A 138 4.97 -19.51 0.23
C GLU A 138 5.66 -18.16 0.51
N PHE A 139 5.11 -17.38 1.45
CA PHE A 139 5.74 -16.15 1.91
C PHE A 139 7.20 -16.38 2.33
N ARG A 140 7.48 -17.42 3.11
CA ARG A 140 8.86 -17.77 3.52
C ARG A 140 9.75 -18.11 2.33
N THR A 141 9.20 -18.83 1.34
CA THR A 141 9.94 -19.18 0.12
C THR A 141 10.36 -17.92 -0.63
N ILE A 142 9.45 -16.98 -0.82
CA ILE A 142 9.74 -15.68 -1.45
C ILE A 142 10.74 -14.88 -0.61
N PHE A 143 10.53 -14.82 0.72
CA PHE A 143 11.40 -14.12 1.66
C PHE A 143 12.85 -14.63 1.58
N HIS A 144 13.07 -15.94 1.63
CA HIS A 144 14.40 -16.52 1.50
C HIS A 144 15.04 -16.28 0.12
N ALA A 145 14.23 -16.27 -0.94
CA ALA A 145 14.70 -15.95 -2.28
C ALA A 145 15.16 -14.50 -2.41
N ILE A 146 14.52 -13.54 -1.72
CA ILE A 146 14.99 -12.15 -1.64
C ILE A 146 16.39 -12.10 -0.99
N PHE A 147 16.60 -12.83 0.12
CA PHE A 147 17.92 -12.88 0.77
C PHE A 147 18.97 -13.61 -0.06
N SER A 148 18.58 -14.62 -0.83
CA SER A 148 19.47 -15.26 -1.79
C SER A 148 19.91 -14.33 -2.92
N ASN A 149 19.14 -13.27 -3.17
CA ASN A 149 19.39 -12.23 -4.15
C ASN A 149 19.69 -10.85 -3.50
N ILE A 150 20.31 -10.86 -2.31
CA ILE A 150 20.49 -9.66 -1.47
C ILE A 150 21.23 -8.51 -2.18
N GLY A 151 22.11 -8.86 -3.13
CA GLY A 151 22.80 -7.88 -3.96
C GLY A 151 21.89 -7.08 -4.91
N ARG A 152 20.62 -7.50 -5.06
CA ARG A 152 19.58 -6.83 -5.85
C ARG A 152 18.61 -6.04 -4.96
N VAL A 153 18.82 -6.05 -3.65
CA VAL A 153 17.99 -5.32 -2.68
C VAL A 153 18.58 -3.94 -2.43
N LYS A 154 17.82 -2.90 -2.72
CA LYS A 154 18.23 -1.51 -2.51
C LYS A 154 18.56 -1.28 -1.02
N GLY A 155 19.76 -0.78 -0.76
CA GLY A 155 20.25 -0.62 0.62
C GLY A 155 20.69 -1.91 1.30
N GLY A 156 20.74 -3.04 0.58
CA GLY A 156 21.25 -4.32 1.04
C GLY A 156 20.37 -5.10 2.01
N ARG A 157 19.20 -4.57 2.39
CA ARG A 157 18.21 -5.24 3.24
C ARG A 157 16.82 -4.68 3.00
N PRO A 158 15.75 -5.52 3.05
CA PRO A 158 14.36 -5.04 2.97
C PRO A 158 13.99 -4.16 4.18
N GLU A 159 12.85 -3.49 4.09
CA GLU A 159 12.20 -2.83 5.22
C GLU A 159 11.05 -3.72 5.74
N VAL A 160 10.74 -3.65 7.05
CA VAL A 160 9.60 -4.35 7.63
C VAL A 160 8.65 -3.39 8.30
N TYR A 161 7.37 -3.65 8.08
CA TYR A 161 6.26 -2.91 8.66
C TYR A 161 5.29 -3.92 9.29
N ALA A 162 5.09 -3.83 10.59
CA ALA A 162 4.11 -4.63 11.30
C ALA A 162 2.95 -3.73 11.74
N TYR A 163 1.72 -4.20 11.56
CA TYR A 163 0.51 -3.50 11.96
C TYR A 163 -0.31 -4.39 12.87
N PHE A 164 -0.61 -3.90 14.06
CA PHE A 164 -1.65 -4.49 14.91
C PHE A 164 -2.93 -3.69 14.70
N ALA A 165 -3.86 -4.26 13.95
CA ALA A 165 -5.12 -3.63 13.56
C ALA A 165 -6.25 -3.99 14.52
N THR A 166 -7.07 -3.00 14.89
CA THR A 166 -8.18 -3.22 15.82
C THR A 166 -9.33 -2.23 15.58
N ALA A 167 -10.56 -2.66 15.90
CA ALA A 167 -11.73 -1.78 15.94
C ALA A 167 -11.74 -0.84 17.18
N ALA A 168 -10.75 -0.94 18.05
CA ALA A 168 -10.60 -0.05 19.21
C ALA A 168 -10.20 1.37 18.78
N PRO A 169 -10.53 2.41 19.58
CA PRO A 169 -9.92 3.73 19.43
C PRO A 169 -8.42 3.67 19.78
N ASP A 170 -7.71 4.73 19.46
CA ASP A 170 -6.33 4.89 19.95
C ASP A 170 -6.28 4.84 21.49
N THR A 171 -5.12 4.54 22.01
CA THR A 171 -4.87 4.46 23.44
C THR A 171 -3.52 5.08 23.78
N GLU A 172 -3.49 5.81 24.88
CA GLU A 172 -2.27 6.35 25.52
C GLU A 172 -1.80 5.46 26.68
N ALA A 173 -2.26 4.21 26.77
CA ALA A 173 -1.85 3.29 27.82
C ALA A 173 -0.37 2.95 27.69
N VAL A 174 0.40 3.31 28.72
CA VAL A 174 1.87 3.19 28.74
C VAL A 174 2.34 1.76 28.46
N GLU A 175 1.61 0.75 28.96
CA GLU A 175 1.94 -0.65 28.71
C GLU A 175 1.72 -1.06 27.24
N ILE A 176 0.78 -0.44 26.54
CA ILE A 176 0.54 -0.69 25.12
C ILE A 176 1.64 -0.01 24.29
N ASP A 177 1.94 1.27 24.54
CA ASP A 177 3.03 1.98 23.88
C ASP A 177 4.38 1.29 24.07
N ALA A 178 4.63 0.80 25.29
CA ALA A 178 5.82 0.02 25.59
C ALA A 178 5.88 -1.29 24.78
N ALA A 179 4.75 -1.99 24.61
CA ALA A 179 4.70 -3.22 23.81
C ALA A 179 5.05 -2.96 22.33
N PHE A 180 4.53 -1.89 21.74
CA PHE A 180 4.88 -1.48 20.37
C PHE A 180 6.37 -1.14 20.24
N SER A 181 6.90 -0.33 21.17
CA SER A 181 8.32 0.05 21.18
C SER A 181 9.27 -1.15 21.38
N ILE A 182 8.87 -2.13 22.21
CA ILE A 182 9.63 -3.37 22.42
C ILE A 182 9.56 -4.24 21.17
N GLY A 183 8.39 -4.36 20.57
CA GLY A 183 8.18 -5.14 19.36
C GLY A 183 8.97 -4.59 18.18
N GLU A 184 8.96 -3.29 17.96
CA GLU A 184 9.76 -2.65 16.92
C GLU A 184 11.25 -2.93 17.09
N ARG A 185 11.76 -2.81 18.33
CA ARG A 185 13.15 -3.17 18.63
C ARG A 185 13.45 -4.65 18.43
N ALA A 186 12.49 -5.53 18.73
CA ALA A 186 12.68 -6.97 18.52
C ALA A 186 12.82 -7.28 17.03
N LEU A 187 11.98 -6.69 16.17
CA LEU A 187 12.08 -6.80 14.71
C LEU A 187 13.42 -6.23 14.20
N GLN A 188 13.82 -5.05 14.67
CA GLN A 188 15.10 -4.46 14.28
C GLN A 188 16.30 -5.31 14.71
N ASN A 189 16.23 -5.92 15.90
CA ASN A 189 17.31 -6.75 16.46
C ASN A 189 17.48 -8.09 15.73
N THR A 190 16.54 -8.51 14.87
CA THR A 190 16.75 -9.68 13.98
C THR A 190 17.94 -9.46 13.03
N GLY A 191 18.29 -8.20 12.76
CA GLY A 191 19.33 -7.84 11.80
C GLY A 191 18.94 -8.03 10.34
N LEU A 192 17.75 -8.55 10.07
CA LEU A 192 17.25 -8.84 8.71
C LEU A 192 16.82 -7.59 7.93
N PHE A 193 16.50 -6.50 8.62
CA PHE A 193 15.87 -5.33 8.03
C PHE A 193 16.74 -4.07 8.11
N SER A 194 16.66 -3.24 7.09
CA SER A 194 17.28 -1.89 7.09
C SER A 194 16.47 -0.92 7.97
N LYS A 195 15.15 -1.13 8.03
CA LYS A 195 14.21 -0.38 8.86
C LYS A 195 13.14 -1.34 9.37
N ALA A 196 12.79 -1.21 10.64
CA ALA A 196 11.61 -1.85 11.22
C ALA A 196 10.64 -0.77 11.72
N SER A 197 9.35 -1.01 11.53
CA SER A 197 8.28 -0.17 12.08
C SER A 197 7.19 -1.08 12.61
N PHE A 198 6.68 -0.79 13.81
CA PHE A 198 5.54 -1.47 14.38
C PHE A 198 4.49 -0.46 14.81
N SER A 199 3.34 -0.48 14.15
CA SER A 199 2.34 0.59 14.21
C SER A 199 0.98 0.10 14.73
N LYS A 200 0.31 0.98 15.48
CA LYS A 200 -1.09 0.81 15.85
C LYS A 200 -1.96 1.15 14.62
N ALA A 201 -2.69 0.18 14.10
CA ALA A 201 -3.76 0.41 13.13
C ALA A 201 -5.12 0.41 13.84
N HIS A 202 -5.33 1.41 14.71
CA HIS A 202 -6.60 1.61 15.39
C HIS A 202 -7.70 2.07 14.43
N ARG A 203 -8.95 2.11 14.87
CA ARG A 203 -10.10 2.37 14.00
C ARG A 203 -9.96 3.67 13.18
N GLU A 204 -9.41 4.75 13.76
CA GLU A 204 -9.25 6.02 13.05
C GLU A 204 -8.22 5.90 11.92
N VAL A 205 -7.11 5.17 12.14
CA VAL A 205 -6.11 4.87 11.10
C VAL A 205 -6.73 4.00 9.99
N LEU A 206 -7.54 3.00 10.35
CA LEU A 206 -8.26 2.20 9.34
C LEU A 206 -9.26 3.06 8.55
N HIS A 207 -9.91 4.05 9.18
CA HIS A 207 -10.79 5.00 8.48
C HIS A 207 -9.99 5.86 7.50
N GLU A 208 -8.84 6.38 7.92
CA GLU A 208 -7.95 7.17 7.06
C GLU A 208 -7.48 6.35 5.86
N PHE A 209 -7.06 5.09 6.10
CA PHE A 209 -6.66 4.18 5.03
C PHE A 209 -7.82 3.91 4.06
N TRP A 210 -9.00 3.59 4.58
CA TRP A 210 -10.20 3.38 3.75
C TRP A 210 -10.55 4.61 2.92
N LEU A 211 -10.52 5.79 3.52
CA LEU A 211 -10.78 7.05 2.82
C LEU A 211 -9.71 7.34 1.77
N SER A 212 -8.44 7.07 2.06
CA SER A 212 -7.35 7.27 1.10
C SER A 212 -7.49 6.39 -0.14
N ILE A 213 -8.12 5.23 0.01
CA ILE A 213 -8.40 4.28 -1.07
C ILE A 213 -9.64 4.68 -1.86
N ASN A 214 -10.71 5.18 -1.21
CA ASN A 214 -12.03 5.32 -1.79
C ASN A 214 -12.47 6.77 -2.04
N SER A 215 -11.71 7.77 -1.57
CA SER A 215 -12.10 9.16 -1.81
C SER A 215 -11.76 9.59 -3.23
N SER A 216 -12.74 10.22 -3.88
CA SER A 216 -12.51 10.92 -5.14
C SER A 216 -11.50 12.04 -4.95
N VAL A 217 -10.64 12.24 -5.93
CA VAL A 217 -9.68 13.35 -5.92
C VAL A 217 -10.34 14.57 -6.53
N GLU A 218 -10.54 15.60 -5.71
CA GLU A 218 -10.88 16.93 -6.19
C GLU A 218 -9.61 17.79 -6.21
N ALA A 219 -9.29 18.36 -7.37
CA ALA A 219 -8.11 19.21 -7.53
C ALA A 219 -8.45 20.42 -8.39
N THR A 220 -7.95 21.59 -7.98
CA THR A 220 -8.02 22.82 -8.78
C THR A 220 -6.66 23.13 -9.33
N LEU A 221 -6.53 23.18 -10.66
CA LEU A 221 -5.29 23.48 -11.36
C LEU A 221 -5.34 24.87 -11.98
N ALA A 222 -4.33 25.70 -11.65
CA ALA A 222 -4.10 26.95 -12.37
C ALA A 222 -3.53 26.62 -13.76
N THR A 223 -4.24 27.05 -14.81
CA THR A 223 -3.81 26.80 -16.19
C THR A 223 -3.10 28.01 -16.77
N VAL A 224 -2.03 27.80 -17.50
CA VAL A 224 -1.36 28.82 -18.33
C VAL A 224 -2.21 29.13 -19.57
N GLY A 225 -2.92 28.12 -20.05
CA GLY A 225 -3.87 28.21 -21.16
C GLY A 225 -4.61 26.88 -21.32
N TYR A 226 -5.82 26.96 -21.86
CA TYR A 226 -6.61 25.77 -22.17
C TYR A 226 -7.42 25.95 -23.47
N ALA A 227 -7.80 24.83 -24.06
CA ALA A 227 -8.69 24.78 -25.20
C ALA A 227 -9.69 23.61 -25.04
N PRO A 228 -10.98 23.81 -25.35
CA PRO A 228 -11.93 22.71 -25.36
C PRO A 228 -11.58 21.73 -26.51
N PHE A 229 -11.78 20.45 -26.26
CA PHE A 229 -11.71 19.41 -27.26
C PHE A 229 -13.10 19.22 -27.91
N PRO A 230 -13.15 18.76 -29.17
CA PRO A 230 -14.43 18.40 -29.79
C PRO A 230 -15.18 17.36 -28.97
N ALA A 231 -16.51 17.50 -28.91
CA ALA A 231 -17.36 16.53 -28.24
C ALA A 231 -17.19 15.13 -28.85
N ALA A 232 -17.14 14.11 -28.01
CA ALA A 232 -17.12 12.71 -28.41
C ALA A 232 -18.28 11.97 -27.76
N PRO A 233 -18.75 10.84 -28.33
CA PRO A 233 -19.71 9.99 -27.64
C PRO A 233 -19.16 9.61 -26.27
N ASP A 234 -20.02 9.64 -25.26
CA ASP A 234 -19.74 9.27 -23.87
C ASP A 234 -18.76 10.19 -23.09
N ILE A 235 -18.29 11.28 -23.72
CA ILE A 235 -17.44 12.29 -23.08
C ILE A 235 -18.18 13.63 -23.08
N ALA A 236 -18.68 14.03 -21.93
CA ALA A 236 -19.44 15.27 -21.81
C ALA A 236 -18.59 16.53 -22.02
N ASN A 237 -17.37 16.54 -21.45
CA ASN A 237 -16.44 17.64 -21.54
C ASN A 237 -15.01 17.13 -21.68
N ALA A 238 -14.24 17.68 -22.60
CA ALA A 238 -12.82 17.41 -22.74
C ALA A 238 -12.04 18.71 -23.00
N TYR A 239 -10.86 18.83 -22.40
CA TYR A 239 -10.02 20.01 -22.50
C TYR A 239 -8.55 19.61 -22.66
N VAL A 240 -7.81 20.39 -23.41
CA VAL A 240 -6.34 20.41 -23.35
C VAL A 240 -5.91 21.63 -22.57
N ALA A 241 -5.09 21.44 -21.57
CA ALA A 241 -4.61 22.52 -20.72
C ALA A 241 -3.09 22.45 -20.53
N THR A 242 -2.46 23.60 -20.44
CA THR A 242 -1.07 23.71 -20.02
C THR A 242 -1.04 24.15 -18.57
N VAL A 243 -0.40 23.36 -17.72
CA VAL A 243 -0.26 23.61 -16.27
C VAL A 243 1.21 23.53 -15.86
N HIS A 244 1.58 24.16 -14.77
CA HIS A 244 2.90 23.99 -14.20
C HIS A 244 3.02 22.58 -13.59
N ALA A 245 4.11 21.87 -13.92
CA ALA A 245 4.33 20.49 -13.41
C ALA A 245 4.31 20.42 -11.87
N ARG A 246 4.82 21.43 -11.18
CA ARG A 246 4.79 21.51 -9.72
C ARG A 246 3.36 21.55 -9.20
N ASP A 247 2.49 22.40 -9.77
CA ASP A 247 1.11 22.54 -9.33
C ASP A 247 0.36 21.23 -9.57
N PHE A 248 0.60 20.57 -10.70
CA PHE A 248 0.05 19.25 -10.98
C PHE A 248 0.50 18.21 -9.94
N ILE A 249 1.80 18.12 -9.65
CA ILE A 249 2.35 17.18 -8.66
C ILE A 249 1.76 17.45 -7.28
N ASP A 250 1.74 18.70 -6.84
CA ASP A 250 1.36 19.03 -5.47
C ASP A 250 -0.14 18.99 -5.22
N THR A 251 -0.99 19.20 -6.25
CA THR A 251 -2.46 19.20 -6.10
C THR A 251 -3.12 17.91 -6.53
N VAL A 252 -2.62 17.25 -7.59
CA VAL A 252 -3.23 16.03 -8.13
C VAL A 252 -2.54 14.78 -7.60
N LEU A 253 -1.19 14.71 -7.67
CA LEU A 253 -0.47 13.47 -7.41
C LEU A 253 -0.16 13.22 -5.93
N LYS A 254 -0.16 14.26 -5.08
CA LYS A 254 0.19 14.12 -3.66
C LYS A 254 -1.01 14.22 -2.74
N ASN A 255 -0.96 13.44 -1.68
CA ASN A 255 -1.78 13.62 -0.49
C ASN A 255 -1.29 14.83 0.33
N PRO A 256 -2.09 15.37 1.27
CA PRO A 256 -1.67 16.46 2.15
C PRO A 256 -0.41 16.17 2.97
N ASP A 257 -0.12 14.91 3.27
CA ASP A 257 1.07 14.43 3.98
C ASP A 257 2.32 14.34 3.07
N GLY A 258 2.17 14.61 1.77
CA GLY A 258 3.24 14.56 0.78
C GLY A 258 3.47 13.19 0.13
N SER A 259 2.74 12.15 0.56
CA SER A 259 2.77 10.83 -0.10
C SER A 259 2.10 10.89 -1.48
N ILE A 260 2.47 9.97 -2.37
CA ILE A 260 1.85 9.88 -3.70
C ILE A 260 0.49 9.17 -3.58
N ARG A 261 -0.52 9.71 -4.25
CA ARG A 261 -1.84 9.09 -4.40
C ARG A 261 -1.76 7.94 -5.38
N LYS A 262 -1.60 6.73 -4.88
CA LYS A 262 -1.38 5.53 -5.70
C LYS A 262 -2.56 5.24 -6.63
N LYS A 263 -3.79 5.37 -6.15
CA LYS A 263 -5.03 5.07 -6.87
C LYS A 263 -5.26 5.87 -8.17
N LEU A 264 -4.60 7.01 -8.34
CA LEU A 264 -4.68 7.78 -9.59
C LEU A 264 -4.06 7.08 -10.81
N PHE A 265 -3.35 5.98 -10.59
CA PHE A 265 -2.60 5.26 -11.63
C PHE A 265 -3.18 3.87 -11.95
N GLU A 266 -4.34 3.52 -11.37
CA GLU A 266 -4.94 2.18 -11.48
C GLU A 266 -5.18 1.70 -12.91
N GLU A 267 -5.45 2.61 -13.85
CA GLU A 267 -5.60 2.27 -15.27
C GLU A 267 -4.33 2.50 -16.10
N ASN A 268 -3.22 2.85 -15.46
CA ASN A 268 -2.01 3.22 -16.18
C ASN A 268 -1.15 1.98 -16.46
N VAL A 269 -1.25 1.46 -17.66
CA VAL A 269 -0.56 0.25 -18.16
C VAL A 269 0.97 0.39 -18.19
N ARG A 270 1.53 1.56 -17.83
CA ARG A 270 2.96 1.83 -17.86
C ARG A 270 3.49 2.05 -16.45
N ASP A 271 4.02 0.99 -15.88
CA ASP A 271 4.87 1.05 -14.71
C ASP A 271 6.01 2.07 -14.88
N PHE A 272 6.31 2.80 -13.81
CA PHE A 272 7.53 3.58 -13.74
C PHE A 272 8.74 2.65 -13.70
N LEU A 273 9.35 2.42 -14.85
CA LEU A 273 10.53 1.54 -15.02
C LEU A 273 11.80 2.04 -14.31
N GLY A 274 11.71 3.13 -13.54
CA GLY A 274 12.83 3.76 -12.85
C GLY A 274 13.52 4.83 -13.71
N ILE A 275 14.31 5.68 -13.04
CA ILE A 275 15.00 6.81 -13.68
C ILE A 275 16.06 6.38 -14.70
N ASP A 276 16.59 5.16 -14.51
CA ASP A 276 17.65 4.57 -15.34
C ASP A 276 17.12 3.82 -16.58
N ALA A 277 15.78 3.68 -16.71
CA ALA A 277 15.19 3.16 -17.94
C ALA A 277 15.52 4.07 -19.12
N GLU A 278 15.76 3.50 -20.29
CA GLU A 278 16.21 4.23 -21.50
C GLU A 278 15.37 5.48 -21.77
N VAL A 279 14.03 5.36 -21.74
CA VAL A 279 13.10 6.48 -21.95
C VAL A 279 13.23 7.53 -20.86
N ASN A 280 13.31 7.13 -19.58
CA ASN A 280 13.41 8.06 -18.45
C ASN A 280 14.79 8.73 -18.40
N SER A 281 15.83 8.02 -18.82
CA SER A 281 17.19 8.56 -18.97
C SER A 281 17.24 9.63 -20.07
N GLU A 282 16.57 9.41 -21.23
CA GLU A 282 16.45 10.42 -22.29
C GLU A 282 15.65 11.64 -21.85
N ILE A 283 14.55 11.44 -21.10
CA ILE A 283 13.77 12.52 -20.49
C ILE A 283 14.67 13.35 -19.55
N SER A 284 15.40 12.67 -18.66
CA SER A 284 16.32 13.31 -17.72
C SER A 284 17.41 14.12 -18.44
N ALA A 285 17.98 13.55 -19.49
CA ALA A 285 19.00 14.24 -20.32
C ALA A 285 18.41 15.47 -21.03
N THR A 286 17.18 15.38 -21.52
CA THR A 286 16.48 16.51 -22.15
C THR A 286 16.21 17.63 -21.15
N LEU A 287 15.79 17.31 -19.93
CA LEU A 287 15.54 18.29 -18.88
C LEU A 287 16.82 18.95 -18.33
N ALA A 288 17.94 18.22 -18.34
CA ALA A 288 19.24 18.73 -17.96
C ALA A 288 19.84 19.70 -19.00
N ASP A 289 19.48 19.56 -20.27
CA ASP A 289 19.93 20.41 -21.36
C ASP A 289 19.17 21.74 -21.39
N VAL A 290 19.84 22.84 -21.04
CA VAL A 290 19.25 24.19 -20.98
C VAL A 290 18.61 24.60 -22.32
N ALA A 291 19.15 24.15 -23.46
CA ALA A 291 18.61 24.48 -24.79
C ALA A 291 17.38 23.68 -25.19
N LYS A 292 17.16 22.52 -24.54
CA LYS A 292 16.06 21.59 -24.85
C LYS A 292 14.95 21.63 -23.85
N ARG A 293 15.24 21.86 -22.55
CA ARG A 293 14.24 21.79 -21.47
C ARG A 293 13.03 22.69 -21.70
N ASP A 294 13.22 23.86 -22.31
CA ASP A 294 12.14 24.81 -22.57
C ASP A 294 11.19 24.32 -23.67
N ARG A 295 11.62 23.31 -24.45
CA ARG A 295 10.81 22.64 -25.48
C ARG A 295 10.18 21.35 -24.98
N PHE A 296 10.48 20.94 -23.75
CA PHE A 296 10.04 19.65 -23.20
C PHE A 296 8.52 19.49 -23.26
N GLY A 297 7.75 20.55 -22.91
CA GLY A 297 6.28 20.51 -22.98
C GLY A 297 5.72 20.35 -24.41
N ILE A 298 6.50 20.68 -25.46
CA ILE A 298 6.12 20.51 -26.87
C ILE A 298 6.54 19.13 -27.38
N MET A 299 7.61 18.56 -26.83
CA MET A 299 8.20 17.29 -27.24
C MET A 299 7.60 16.08 -26.51
N ASN A 300 6.77 16.32 -25.47
CA ASN A 300 6.19 15.26 -24.64
C ASN A 300 4.69 15.10 -24.92
N ASN A 301 4.19 13.88 -24.74
CA ASN A 301 2.79 13.54 -25.01
C ASN A 301 1.79 14.07 -23.97
N GLY A 302 2.28 14.71 -22.88
CA GLY A 302 1.43 15.17 -21.79
C GLY A 302 0.86 14.05 -20.91
N VAL A 303 -0.10 14.40 -20.08
CA VAL A 303 -0.80 13.46 -19.17
C VAL A 303 -2.29 13.54 -19.51
N THR A 304 -2.92 12.37 -19.67
CA THR A 304 -4.39 12.28 -19.80
C THR A 304 -4.99 11.99 -18.44
N ILE A 305 -6.02 12.74 -18.09
CA ILE A 305 -6.79 12.56 -16.84
C ILE A 305 -8.23 12.30 -17.24
N VAL A 306 -8.82 11.24 -16.70
CA VAL A 306 -10.25 10.97 -16.76
C VAL A 306 -10.85 11.40 -15.41
N ALA A 307 -11.91 12.18 -15.42
CA ALA A 307 -12.56 12.68 -14.24
C ALA A 307 -14.08 12.60 -14.39
N GLU A 308 -14.79 12.40 -13.29
CA GLU A 308 -16.26 12.37 -13.27
C GLU A 308 -16.88 13.73 -13.63
N ASP A 309 -16.24 14.83 -13.20
CA ASP A 309 -16.66 16.19 -13.51
C ASP A 309 -15.46 17.12 -13.70
N VAL A 310 -15.53 17.98 -14.70
CA VAL A 310 -14.52 18.99 -14.98
C VAL A 310 -15.20 20.35 -15.12
N ARG A 311 -14.77 21.30 -14.28
CA ARG A 311 -15.28 22.68 -14.31
C ARG A 311 -14.15 23.65 -14.65
N VAL A 312 -14.43 24.54 -15.58
CA VAL A 312 -13.53 25.63 -15.91
C VAL A 312 -14.06 26.91 -15.29
N ALA A 313 -13.28 27.50 -14.38
CA ALA A 313 -13.56 28.82 -13.80
C ALA A 313 -12.65 29.84 -14.50
N GLY A 314 -13.27 30.90 -15.03
CA GLY A 314 -12.59 32.02 -15.69
C GLY A 314 -12.26 33.16 -14.74
#